data_8f00b659cb57611855a37c2db9da5a8d
#
_entry.id   8f00b659cb57611855a37c2db9da5a8d
#
_cell.length_a   1.000
_cell.length_b   1.000
_cell.length_c   1.000
_cell.angle_alpha   90.00
_cell.angle_beta   90.00
_cell.angle_gamma   90.00
#
_symmetry.space_group_name_H-M   'P 1'
#
loop_
_entity.id
_entity.type
_entity.pdbx_description
1 polymer ?
#
loop_
_entity_poly.entity_id
_entity_poly.type
_entity_poly.pdbx_seq_one_letter_code
_entity_poly.pdbx_strand_id
1 'polypeptide(L)'
;MSIKQKGMTLLEVIVALAVFSIAAVSITKSLGEQIANMPILEERTMAQWVAHNQMVDARLDPKFPEIGRKDGQVELANQEWYWRKEVIKTTDDNFRMIRISISDDERFSRTIAEVSSYVLKAD
;
A
#
# COMPACT_ATOMS: atom_id res chain seq x y z
N MET A 1 -22.27 -20.72 54.10
CA MET A 1 -21.82 -20.37 53.76
C MET A 1 -21.46 -19.25 53.22
N SER A 2 -21.92 -18.39 53.48
CA SER A 2 -21.67 -17.09 53.00
C SER A 2 -20.25 -16.62 53.09
N ILE A 3 -19.53 -17.29 53.84
CA ILE A 3 -18.17 -16.89 54.04
C ILE A 3 -17.42 -16.83 52.76
N LYS A 4 -17.77 -17.68 51.88
CA LYS A 4 -17.07 -17.72 50.61
C LYS A 4 -17.40 -16.54 49.77
N GLN A 5 -18.36 -15.79 50.20
CA GLN A 5 -18.78 -14.69 49.43
C GLN A 5 -18.19 -13.39 49.88
N LYS A 6 -17.23 -13.43 50.70
CA LYS A 6 -16.62 -12.19 51.11
C LYS A 6 -16.04 -11.40 50.03
N GLY A 7 -15.96 -11.94 48.93
CA GLY A 7 -15.37 -11.20 47.87
C GLY A 7 -13.86 -11.18 47.93
N MET A 8 -13.29 -10.31 47.21
CA MET A 8 -11.85 -10.23 47.03
C MET A 8 -11.16 -9.53 48.16
N THR A 9 -9.96 -9.95 48.46
CA THR A 9 -9.10 -9.20 49.37
C THR A 9 -8.63 -7.93 48.68
N LEU A 10 -8.11 -7.00 49.47
CA LEU A 10 -7.56 -5.77 48.93
C LEU A 10 -6.42 -6.06 47.93
N LEU A 11 -5.58 -7.04 48.27
CA LEU A 11 -4.48 -7.41 47.38
C LEU A 11 -4.98 -7.94 46.06
N GLU A 12 -6.01 -8.73 46.04
CA GLU A 12 -6.60 -9.25 44.81
C GLU A 12 -7.14 -8.14 43.94
N VAL A 13 -7.77 -7.14 44.54
CA VAL A 13 -8.31 -5.99 43.80
C VAL A 13 -7.17 -5.20 43.19
N ILE A 14 -6.09 -4.97 43.92
CA ILE A 14 -4.94 -4.24 43.41
C ILE A 14 -4.30 -4.98 42.26
N VAL A 15 -4.14 -6.31 42.38
CA VAL A 15 -3.56 -7.13 41.32
C VAL A 15 -4.44 -7.09 40.05
N ALA A 16 -5.75 -7.22 40.23
CA ALA A 16 -6.70 -7.17 39.13
C ALA A 16 -6.63 -5.81 38.41
N LEU A 17 -6.56 -4.72 39.15
CA LEU A 17 -6.44 -3.39 38.58
C LEU A 17 -5.12 -3.21 37.80
N ALA A 18 -4.03 -3.76 38.35
CA ALA A 18 -2.73 -3.69 37.68
C ALA A 18 -2.76 -4.44 36.34
N VAL A 19 -3.32 -5.63 36.32
CA VAL A 19 -3.44 -6.43 35.09
C VAL A 19 -4.33 -5.72 34.08
N PHE A 20 -5.46 -5.19 34.53
CA PHE A 20 -6.38 -4.46 33.67
C PHE A 20 -5.70 -3.21 33.06
N SER A 21 -4.95 -2.50 33.87
CA SER A 21 -4.25 -1.29 33.42
C SER A 21 -3.24 -1.61 32.35
N ILE A 22 -2.47 -2.67 32.52
CA ILE A 22 -1.48 -3.09 31.54
C ILE A 22 -2.17 -3.46 30.21
N ALA A 23 -3.25 -4.20 30.30
CA ALA A 23 -4.00 -4.60 29.12
C ALA A 23 -4.59 -3.39 28.40
N ALA A 24 -5.15 -2.44 29.14
CA ALA A 24 -5.73 -1.23 28.56
C ALA A 24 -4.68 -0.37 27.85
N VAL A 25 -3.51 -0.20 28.46
CA VAL A 25 -2.42 0.56 27.85
C VAL A 25 -1.94 -0.13 26.56
N SER A 26 -1.83 -1.45 26.59
CA SER A 26 -1.38 -2.21 25.41
C SER A 26 -2.36 -2.08 24.25
N ILE A 27 -3.65 -2.16 24.51
CA ILE A 27 -4.69 -2.00 23.50
C ILE A 27 -4.64 -0.58 22.91
N THR A 28 -4.56 0.42 23.77
CA THR A 28 -4.51 1.81 23.35
C THR A 28 -3.30 2.08 22.47
N LYS A 29 -2.15 1.53 22.85
CA LYS A 29 -0.93 1.69 22.05
C LYS A 29 -1.06 1.04 20.68
N SER A 30 -1.62 -0.17 20.62
CA SER A 30 -1.83 -0.88 19.38
C SER A 30 -2.75 -0.11 18.42
N LEU A 31 -3.85 0.43 18.96
CA LEU A 31 -4.77 1.24 18.15
C LEU A 31 -4.10 2.51 17.65
N GLY A 32 -3.29 3.16 18.49
CA GLY A 32 -2.57 4.34 18.09
C GLY A 32 -1.61 4.08 16.95
N GLU A 33 -0.90 2.96 16.98
CA GLU A 33 0.00 2.57 15.91
C GLU A 33 -0.75 2.31 14.61
N GLN A 34 -1.92 1.66 14.68
CA GLN A 34 -2.73 1.41 13.49
C GLN A 34 -3.22 2.72 12.87
N ILE A 35 -3.67 3.65 13.69
CA ILE A 35 -4.15 4.94 13.21
C ILE A 35 -2.99 5.72 12.58
N ALA A 36 -1.82 5.68 13.19
CA ALA A 36 -0.65 6.38 12.68
C ALA A 36 -0.20 5.86 11.31
N ASN A 37 -0.44 4.56 11.05
CA ASN A 37 -0.05 3.94 9.78
C ASN A 37 -1.11 4.07 8.68
N MET A 38 -2.33 4.47 9.02
CA MET A 38 -3.41 4.62 8.05
C MET A 38 -3.08 5.52 6.87
N PRO A 39 -2.49 6.71 7.06
CA PRO A 39 -2.15 7.57 5.92
C PRO A 39 -1.19 6.90 4.93
N ILE A 40 -0.26 6.10 5.43
CA ILE A 40 0.70 5.40 4.58
C ILE A 40 -0.02 4.33 3.74
N LEU A 41 -0.93 3.58 4.36
CA LEU A 41 -1.70 2.55 3.67
C LEU A 41 -2.62 3.17 2.61
N GLU A 42 -3.23 4.30 2.93
CA GLU A 42 -4.10 5.02 2.01
C GLU A 42 -3.30 5.51 0.81
N GLU A 43 -2.13 6.09 1.04
CA GLU A 43 -1.24 6.55 -0.01
C GLU A 43 -0.86 5.41 -0.95
N ARG A 44 -0.50 4.25 -0.41
CA ARG A 44 -0.14 3.09 -1.21
C ARG A 44 -1.33 2.57 -2.02
N THR A 45 -2.51 2.58 -1.43
CA THR A 45 -3.72 2.13 -2.14
C THR A 45 -4.03 3.03 -3.32
N MET A 46 -3.93 4.34 -3.14
CA MET A 46 -4.14 5.30 -4.21
C MET A 46 -3.08 5.14 -5.31
N ALA A 47 -1.82 4.97 -4.90
CA ALA A 47 -0.74 4.76 -5.85
C ALA A 47 -0.93 3.47 -6.66
N GLN A 48 -1.39 2.40 -6.02
CA GLN A 48 -1.70 1.15 -6.71
C GLN A 48 -2.84 1.35 -7.72
N TRP A 49 -3.83 2.13 -7.38
CA TRP A 49 -4.92 2.44 -8.30
C TRP A 49 -4.40 3.18 -9.54
N VAL A 50 -3.57 4.18 -9.34
CA VAL A 50 -2.96 4.90 -10.45
C VAL A 50 -2.15 3.95 -11.32
N ALA A 51 -1.34 3.09 -10.70
CA ALA A 51 -0.52 2.13 -11.43
C ALA A 51 -1.39 1.17 -12.24
N HIS A 52 -2.45 0.64 -11.66
CA HIS A 52 -3.36 -0.26 -12.37
C HIS A 52 -4.06 0.43 -13.52
N ASN A 53 -4.51 1.66 -13.33
CA ASN A 53 -5.17 2.42 -14.39
C ASN A 53 -4.21 2.66 -15.56
N GLN A 54 -2.98 3.00 -15.27
CA GLN A 54 -1.98 3.19 -16.33
C GLN A 54 -1.66 1.88 -17.04
N MET A 55 -1.61 0.78 -16.30
CA MET A 55 -1.36 -0.53 -16.89
C MET A 55 -2.51 -0.97 -17.80
N VAL A 56 -3.75 -0.71 -17.39
CA VAL A 56 -4.92 -1.02 -18.21
C VAL A 56 -4.87 -0.23 -19.51
N ASP A 57 -4.57 1.06 -19.43
CA ASP A 57 -4.44 1.89 -20.63
C ASP A 57 -3.35 1.35 -21.55
N ALA A 58 -2.23 0.95 -21.00
CA ALA A 58 -1.12 0.42 -21.78
C ALA A 58 -1.50 -0.90 -22.45
N ARG A 59 -2.25 -1.75 -21.78
CA ARG A 59 -2.65 -3.05 -22.34
C ARG A 59 -3.79 -2.95 -23.33
N LEU A 60 -4.61 -1.92 -23.26
CA LEU A 60 -5.69 -1.68 -24.19
C LEU A 60 -5.22 -1.05 -25.49
N ASP A 61 -4.00 -0.51 -25.49
CA ASP A 61 -3.43 0.05 -26.71
C ASP A 61 -3.24 -1.07 -27.74
N PRO A 62 -3.80 -0.94 -28.95
CA PRO A 62 -3.67 -1.98 -29.96
C PRO A 62 -2.25 -2.11 -30.53
N LYS A 63 -1.40 -1.11 -30.31
CA LYS A 63 -0.03 -1.15 -30.81
C LYS A 63 0.86 -1.93 -29.84
N PHE A 64 1.78 -2.68 -30.40
CA PHE A 64 2.81 -3.30 -29.60
C PHE A 64 3.69 -2.19 -29.02
N PRO A 65 3.91 -2.15 -27.69
CA PRO A 65 4.60 -1.03 -27.09
C PRO A 65 6.07 -0.92 -27.56
N GLU A 66 6.50 0.29 -27.79
CA GLU A 66 7.88 0.57 -28.16
C GLU A 66 8.76 0.54 -26.92
N ILE A 67 9.97 0.02 -27.08
CA ILE A 67 10.96 0.00 -26.01
C ILE A 67 11.35 1.43 -25.66
N GLY A 68 11.36 1.75 -24.37
CA GLY A 68 11.73 3.07 -23.90
C GLY A 68 11.03 3.44 -22.61
N ARG A 69 11.14 4.70 -22.26
CA ARG A 69 10.56 5.24 -21.04
C ARG A 69 9.67 6.44 -21.37
N LYS A 70 8.53 6.48 -20.70
CA LYS A 70 7.62 7.61 -20.82
C LYS A 70 7.16 8.00 -19.43
N ASP A 71 7.22 9.27 -19.13
CA ASP A 71 6.78 9.81 -17.84
C ASP A 71 5.53 10.66 -18.04
N GLY A 72 4.69 10.74 -17.03
CA GLY A 72 3.50 11.56 -17.06
C GLY A 72 3.01 11.84 -15.66
N GLN A 73 1.88 12.52 -15.58
CA GLN A 73 1.25 12.83 -14.31
C GLN A 73 -0.25 12.70 -14.43
N VAL A 74 -0.90 12.45 -13.31
CA VAL A 74 -2.34 12.33 -13.25
C VAL A 74 -2.81 12.82 -11.88
N GLU A 75 -3.99 13.44 -11.85
CA GLU A 75 -4.58 13.87 -10.59
C GLU A 75 -5.59 12.83 -10.14
N LEU A 76 -5.50 12.43 -8.88
CA LEU A 76 -6.43 11.51 -8.24
C LEU A 76 -6.55 11.88 -6.77
N ALA A 77 -7.78 11.99 -6.27
CA ALA A 77 -8.06 12.33 -4.88
C ALA A 77 -7.40 13.63 -4.44
N ASN A 78 -7.47 14.65 -5.31
CA ASN A 78 -6.91 15.99 -5.08
C ASN A 78 -5.39 16.00 -4.89
N GLN A 79 -4.71 14.98 -5.39
CA GLN A 79 -3.27 14.90 -5.34
C GLN A 79 -2.74 14.56 -6.72
N GLU A 80 -1.59 15.15 -7.08
CA GLU A 80 -0.91 14.81 -8.31
C GLU A 80 -0.03 13.61 -8.09
N TRP A 81 -0.13 12.66 -9.02
CA TRP A 81 0.66 11.45 -9.00
C TRP A 81 1.52 11.42 -10.25
N TYR A 82 2.76 11.03 -10.10
CA TYR A 82 3.68 10.92 -11.22
C TYR A 82 3.87 9.45 -11.55
N TRP A 83 3.74 9.14 -12.84
CA TRP A 83 3.92 7.76 -13.28
C TRP A 83 5.07 7.69 -14.28
N ARG A 84 5.74 6.56 -14.26
CA ARG A 84 6.83 6.26 -15.19
C ARG A 84 6.57 4.91 -15.79
N LYS A 85 6.44 4.87 -17.10
CA LYS A 85 6.24 3.64 -17.84
C LYS A 85 7.53 3.28 -18.54
N GLU A 86 8.06 2.10 -18.25
CA GLU A 86 9.24 1.58 -18.91
C GLU A 86 8.85 0.34 -19.68
N VAL A 87 9.20 0.28 -20.95
CA VAL A 87 9.00 -0.90 -21.78
C VAL A 87 10.35 -1.52 -22.00
N ILE A 88 10.51 -2.75 -21.57
CA ILE A 88 11.79 -3.43 -21.51
C ILE A 88 11.75 -4.64 -22.43
N LYS A 89 12.82 -4.82 -23.19
CA LYS A 89 12.98 -5.98 -24.04
C LYS A 89 13.21 -7.23 -23.20
N THR A 90 12.60 -8.34 -23.61
CA THR A 90 12.83 -9.64 -22.97
C THR A 90 13.68 -10.52 -23.89
N THR A 91 13.96 -11.74 -23.46
CA THR A 91 14.69 -12.68 -24.30
C THR A 91 13.90 -13.13 -25.52
N ASP A 92 12.58 -12.95 -25.51
CA ASP A 92 11.69 -13.26 -26.64
C ASP A 92 11.24 -11.95 -27.28
N ASP A 93 11.53 -11.75 -28.56
CA ASP A 93 11.17 -10.51 -29.26
C ASP A 93 9.66 -10.28 -29.34
N ASN A 94 8.86 -11.31 -29.15
CA ASN A 94 7.40 -11.19 -29.16
C ASN A 94 6.81 -10.81 -27.80
N PHE A 95 7.63 -10.76 -26.76
CA PHE A 95 7.24 -10.35 -25.44
C PHE A 95 7.98 -9.09 -25.04
N ARG A 96 7.27 -8.20 -24.40
CA ARG A 96 7.89 -7.04 -23.75
C ARG A 96 7.32 -6.91 -22.36
N MET A 97 8.14 -6.45 -21.44
CA MET A 97 7.70 -6.17 -20.08
C MET A 97 7.38 -4.70 -19.96
N ILE A 98 6.21 -4.39 -19.41
CA ILE A 98 5.83 -3.03 -19.08
C ILE A 98 5.91 -2.91 -17.58
N ARG A 99 6.69 -1.94 -17.12
CA ARG A 99 6.80 -1.63 -15.70
C ARG A 99 6.28 -0.22 -15.50
N ILE A 100 5.35 -0.07 -14.57
CA ILE A 100 4.80 1.24 -14.24
C ILE A 100 5.12 1.52 -12.79
N SER A 101 5.82 2.63 -12.55
CA SER A 101 6.20 3.09 -11.22
C SER A 101 5.45 4.37 -10.91
N ILE A 102 5.00 4.52 -9.67
CA ILE A 102 4.23 5.67 -9.22
C ILE A 102 5.01 6.35 -8.11
N SER A 103 5.09 7.66 -8.17
CA SER A 103 5.73 8.50 -7.17
C SER A 103 4.87 9.70 -6.85
N ASP A 104 5.10 10.29 -5.71
CA ASP A 104 4.45 11.53 -5.31
C ASP A 104 5.25 12.77 -5.73
N ASP A 105 6.45 12.58 -6.31
CA ASP A 105 7.24 13.68 -6.82
C ASP A 105 7.75 13.42 -8.23
N GLU A 106 8.00 14.50 -8.95
CA GLU A 106 8.43 14.45 -10.34
C GLU A 106 9.80 13.79 -10.51
N ARG A 107 10.64 13.86 -9.49
CA ARG A 107 12.00 13.33 -9.55
C ARG A 107 12.08 11.84 -9.26
N PHE A 108 10.97 11.24 -8.84
CA PHE A 108 10.93 9.84 -8.42
C PHE A 108 11.95 9.52 -7.33
N SER A 109 12.06 10.46 -6.37
CA SER A 109 12.90 10.24 -5.20
C SER A 109 12.47 9.03 -4.39
N ARG A 110 11.17 8.71 -4.45
CA ARG A 110 10.60 7.58 -3.74
C ARG A 110 9.51 6.96 -4.59
N THR A 111 9.65 5.68 -4.89
CA THR A 111 8.62 4.93 -5.60
C THR A 111 7.63 4.38 -4.58
N ILE A 112 6.36 4.76 -4.73
CA ILE A 112 5.31 4.36 -3.79
C ILE A 112 4.68 3.05 -4.21
N ALA A 113 4.50 2.85 -5.52
CA ALA A 113 3.91 1.63 -6.05
C ALA A 113 4.57 1.29 -7.38
N GLU A 114 4.58 0.00 -7.68
CA GLU A 114 5.14 -0.47 -8.95
C GLU A 114 4.36 -1.71 -9.37
N VAL A 115 3.98 -1.76 -10.65
CA VAL A 115 3.35 -2.94 -11.24
C VAL A 115 4.07 -3.28 -12.54
N SER A 116 4.14 -4.56 -12.83
CA SER A 116 4.77 -5.04 -14.07
C SER A 116 3.86 -6.05 -14.74
N SER A 117 3.89 -6.07 -16.05
CA SER A 117 3.13 -7.02 -16.85
C SER A 117 3.86 -7.31 -18.13
N TYR A 118 3.55 -8.43 -18.74
CA TYR A 118 4.12 -8.80 -20.03
C TYR A 118 3.07 -8.62 -21.11
N VAL A 119 3.51 -8.14 -22.26
CA VAL A 119 2.65 -7.97 -23.41
C VAL A 119 3.18 -8.82 -24.55
N LEU A 120 2.29 -9.61 -25.14
CA LEU A 120 2.60 -10.45 -26.27
C LEU A 120 2.28 -9.71 -27.55
N LYS A 121 3.18 -9.79 -28.51
CA LYS A 121 2.93 -9.20 -29.82
C LYS A 121 1.80 -9.96 -30.50
N ALA A 122 0.79 -9.22 -30.92
CA ALA A 122 -0.33 -9.79 -31.66
C ALA A 122 0.05 -9.96 -33.15
N ASP A 123 -0.45 -11.01 -33.75
CA ASP A 123 -0.19 -11.26 -35.18
C ASP A 123 -1.01 -10.34 -36.09
#